data_c7fcde4f1fd4c4516e554aa10a22f8fe
#
_entry.id   c7fcde4f1fd4c4516e554aa10a22f8fe
#
_cell.length_a   1.000
_cell.length_b   1.000
_cell.length_c   1.000
_cell.angle_alpha   90.00
_cell.angle_beta   90.00
_cell.angle_gamma   90.00
#
_symmetry.space_group_name_H-M   'P 1'
#
loop_
_entity.id
_entity.type
_entity.pdbx_description
1 polymer ?
#
loop_
_entity_poly.entity_id
_entity_poly.type
_entity_poly.pdbx_seq_one_letter_code
_entity_poly.pdbx_strand_id
1 'polypeptide(L)'
;MSKIKVLVVPSDRTGVGKFRSVDPHIFLQNQYPNDFHVDIDYEPNMDDLNYWSNYQIVHFHRTISPDYDKSKDFVEVLNMLGIVTIMDLDDYWLPTKEHPIYPIIIQHKIHEKIIANVKAAKYVSTTTTLFADEISKMNKNVVVFPNAINPKEPQFCEPTIESNKLRVGWLGGSSHLHDIMFLEGLGHHMESHKNDAQFYLCGFDIRGAVTEINKDTGEQTKRPIKPHETVWARYEEIITNNYKLVDSSYKTDLMKWKEFEDTSTWSDSYYQRVWTRPVTSYAKNYSKFDVSLAPIKNHMFNRMK
;
A
#
# COMPACT_ATOMS: atom_id res chain seq x y z
N MET A 1 34.69 -17.08 1.76
CA MET A 1 34.13 -16.55 0.51
C MET A 1 33.71 -15.09 0.77
N SER A 2 33.77 -14.21 -0.23
CA SER A 2 33.23 -12.87 -0.10
C SER A 2 31.71 -12.95 0.00
N LYS A 3 31.09 -12.06 0.81
CA LYS A 3 29.64 -12.00 0.92
C LYS A 3 29.02 -11.57 -0.41
N ILE A 4 27.83 -12.09 -0.70
CA ILE A 4 27.01 -11.61 -1.81
C ILE A 4 26.43 -10.24 -1.42
N LYS A 5 26.76 -9.21 -2.18
CA LYS A 5 26.23 -7.85 -1.97
C LYS A 5 24.95 -7.66 -2.77
N VAL A 6 23.92 -7.27 -2.08
CA VAL A 6 22.57 -7.04 -2.63
C VAL A 6 22.22 -5.57 -2.45
N LEU A 7 21.89 -4.88 -3.52
CA LEU A 7 21.25 -3.58 -3.47
C LEU A 7 19.73 -3.76 -3.57
N VAL A 8 19.01 -3.17 -2.64
CA VAL A 8 17.55 -3.14 -2.63
C VAL A 8 17.07 -1.73 -2.94
N VAL A 9 16.27 -1.59 -3.98
CA VAL A 9 15.67 -0.32 -4.41
C VAL A 9 14.15 -0.39 -4.20
N PRO A 10 13.64 0.04 -3.02
CA PRO A 10 12.21 0.03 -2.75
C PRO A 10 11.50 1.13 -3.54
N SER A 11 10.24 0.89 -3.97
CA SER A 11 9.43 1.91 -4.65
C SER A 11 8.98 3.06 -3.75
N ASP A 12 8.88 2.80 -2.47
CA ASP A 12 8.33 3.75 -1.51
C ASP A 12 8.78 3.44 -0.07
N ARG A 13 8.46 4.35 0.85
CA ARG A 13 8.71 4.21 2.29
C ARG A 13 7.46 3.75 3.06
N THR A 14 6.47 3.21 2.36
CA THR A 14 5.20 2.74 2.91
C THR A 14 5.11 1.21 2.98
N GLY A 15 3.90 0.67 2.99
CA GLY A 15 3.68 -0.76 3.19
C GLY A 15 4.37 -1.66 2.16
N VAL A 16 4.32 -1.30 0.88
CA VAL A 16 4.92 -2.13 -0.17
C VAL A 16 6.44 -2.14 -0.04
N GLY A 17 7.07 -0.96 0.04
CA GLY A 17 8.52 -0.86 0.22
C GLY A 17 9.00 -1.57 1.47
N LYS A 18 8.27 -1.44 2.61
CA LYS A 18 8.61 -2.13 3.86
C LYS A 18 8.49 -3.65 3.71
N PHE A 19 7.29 -4.15 3.41
CA PHE A 19 7.00 -5.58 3.54
C PHE A 19 7.48 -6.43 2.36
N ARG A 20 7.61 -5.84 1.15
CA ARG A 20 8.10 -6.55 -0.03
C ARG A 20 9.60 -6.41 -0.25
N SER A 21 10.18 -5.28 0.11
CA SER A 21 11.57 -4.99 -0.21
C SER A 21 12.47 -4.94 1.03
N VAL A 22 12.19 -4.07 2.00
CA VAL A 22 13.12 -3.81 3.11
C VAL A 22 13.18 -4.97 4.11
N ASP A 23 12.04 -5.31 4.71
CA ASP A 23 12.00 -6.29 5.80
C ASP A 23 12.51 -7.68 5.39
N PRO A 24 12.14 -8.25 4.22
CA PRO A 24 12.66 -9.55 3.80
C PRO A 24 14.18 -9.56 3.63
N HIS A 25 14.76 -8.49 3.10
CA HIS A 25 16.20 -8.44 2.86
C HIS A 25 17.00 -8.16 4.15
N ILE A 26 16.47 -7.34 5.05
CA ILE A 26 17.05 -7.17 6.39
C ILE A 26 16.99 -8.50 7.16
N PHE A 27 15.87 -9.23 7.05
CA PHE A 27 15.73 -10.55 7.66
C PHE A 27 16.74 -11.53 7.07
N LEU A 28 16.90 -11.56 5.75
CA LEU A 28 17.88 -12.39 5.05
C LEU A 28 19.31 -12.14 5.56
N GLN A 29 19.73 -10.87 5.63
CA GLN A 29 21.05 -10.49 6.13
C GLN A 29 21.24 -10.93 7.59
N ASN A 30 20.23 -10.76 8.44
CA ASN A 30 20.30 -11.11 9.85
C ASN A 30 20.36 -12.64 10.06
N GLN A 31 19.70 -13.42 9.22
CA GLN A 31 19.73 -14.89 9.28
C GLN A 31 21.04 -15.47 8.72
N TYR A 32 21.59 -14.82 7.70
CA TYR A 32 22.78 -15.30 6.99
C TYR A 32 23.85 -14.19 6.92
N PRO A 33 24.35 -13.70 8.09
CA PRO A 33 25.22 -12.53 8.14
C PRO A 33 26.61 -12.75 7.52
N ASN A 34 27.02 -14.01 7.33
CA ASN A 34 28.28 -14.37 6.70
C ASN A 34 28.17 -14.50 5.17
N ASP A 35 26.97 -14.66 4.64
CA ASP A 35 26.72 -14.93 3.23
C ASP A 35 26.24 -13.68 2.48
N PHE A 36 25.45 -12.80 3.14
CA PHE A 36 24.85 -11.64 2.51
C PHE A 36 25.26 -10.32 3.17
N HIS A 37 25.40 -9.30 2.34
CA HIS A 37 25.45 -7.90 2.72
C HIS A 37 24.38 -7.13 1.93
N VAL A 38 23.49 -6.47 2.62
CA VAL A 38 22.32 -5.77 2.02
C VAL A 38 22.44 -4.28 2.25
N ASP A 39 22.42 -3.52 1.17
CA ASP A 39 22.25 -2.08 1.17
C ASP A 39 20.86 -1.72 0.66
N ILE A 40 20.24 -0.71 1.25
CA ILE A 40 18.91 -0.21 0.87
C ILE A 40 19.08 1.23 0.42
N ASP A 41 18.72 1.51 -0.83
CA ASP A 41 18.79 2.84 -1.39
C ASP A 41 17.47 3.16 -2.14
N TYR A 42 16.80 4.21 -1.71
CA TYR A 42 15.54 4.64 -2.31
C TYR A 42 15.72 5.52 -3.54
N GLU A 43 16.89 6.11 -3.71
CA GLU A 43 17.19 7.08 -4.76
C GLU A 43 18.62 6.90 -5.29
N PRO A 44 18.97 5.67 -5.78
CA PRO A 44 20.32 5.38 -6.24
C PRO A 44 20.69 6.25 -7.45
N ASN A 45 21.95 6.68 -7.49
CA ASN A 45 22.45 7.46 -8.62
C ASN A 45 22.56 6.57 -9.87
N MET A 46 21.68 6.80 -10.84
CA MET A 46 21.60 6.02 -12.09
C MET A 46 22.80 6.28 -13.02
N ASP A 47 23.50 7.39 -12.86
CA ASP A 47 24.63 7.78 -13.73
C ASP A 47 25.98 7.25 -13.21
N ASP A 48 26.02 6.67 -12.00
CA ASP A 48 27.26 6.12 -11.41
C ASP A 48 27.33 4.58 -11.54
N LEU A 49 27.75 4.11 -12.69
CA LEU A 49 27.92 2.66 -12.91
C LEU A 49 28.93 2.00 -11.96
N ASN A 50 29.90 2.75 -11.41
CA ASN A 50 30.82 2.21 -10.41
C ASN A 50 30.10 1.88 -9.10
N TYR A 51 29.12 2.72 -8.70
CA TYR A 51 28.28 2.42 -7.55
C TYR A 51 27.57 1.07 -7.74
N TRP A 52 26.90 0.86 -8.88
CA TRP A 52 26.15 -0.36 -9.17
C TRP A 52 27.04 -1.60 -9.30
N SER A 53 28.24 -1.47 -9.85
CA SER A 53 29.18 -2.59 -10.03
C SER A 53 29.70 -3.19 -8.71
N ASN A 54 29.45 -2.56 -7.58
CA ASN A 54 29.76 -3.11 -6.26
C ASN A 54 28.80 -4.24 -5.84
N TYR A 55 27.69 -4.44 -6.55
CA TYR A 55 26.64 -5.40 -6.19
C TYR A 55 26.59 -6.56 -7.17
N GLN A 56 26.32 -7.76 -6.66
CA GLN A 56 26.05 -8.95 -7.47
C GLN A 56 24.57 -9.09 -7.80
N ILE A 57 23.69 -8.57 -6.94
CA ILE A 57 22.24 -8.63 -7.09
C ILE A 57 21.66 -7.23 -6.87
N VAL A 58 20.73 -6.85 -7.74
CA VAL A 58 19.89 -5.66 -7.57
C VAL A 58 18.42 -6.09 -7.53
N HIS A 59 17.78 -5.89 -6.40
CA HIS A 59 16.34 -6.11 -6.21
C HIS A 59 15.61 -4.79 -6.24
N PHE A 60 14.59 -4.65 -7.08
CA PHE A 60 13.80 -3.43 -7.19
C PHE A 60 12.31 -3.73 -7.34
N HIS A 61 11.45 -2.81 -6.90
CA HIS A 61 10.01 -2.96 -7.00
C HIS A 61 9.44 -2.12 -8.15
N ARG A 62 8.77 -2.77 -9.12
CA ARG A 62 8.13 -2.23 -10.34
C ARG A 62 9.07 -1.48 -11.29
N THR A 63 9.86 -0.58 -10.78
CA THR A 63 10.80 0.25 -11.54
C THR A 63 12.04 0.52 -10.71
N ILE A 64 13.18 0.56 -11.37
CA ILE A 64 14.46 0.87 -10.72
C ILE A 64 14.72 2.38 -10.67
N SER A 65 13.97 3.16 -11.45
CA SER A 65 14.05 4.61 -11.54
C SER A 65 12.67 5.23 -11.44
N PRO A 66 12.51 6.41 -10.79
CA PRO A 66 11.28 7.18 -10.86
C PRO A 66 10.87 7.52 -12.29
N ASP A 67 11.84 7.66 -13.20
CA ASP A 67 11.62 7.76 -14.64
C ASP A 67 11.45 6.36 -15.25
N TYR A 68 10.22 5.94 -15.43
CA TYR A 68 9.87 4.66 -16.03
C TYR A 68 10.44 4.44 -17.43
N ASP A 69 10.69 5.51 -18.20
CA ASP A 69 11.20 5.39 -19.57
C ASP A 69 12.66 4.93 -19.61
N LYS A 70 13.43 5.31 -18.58
CA LYS A 70 14.85 4.91 -18.44
C LYS A 70 15.02 3.55 -17.76
N SER A 71 14.01 3.07 -17.04
CA SER A 71 14.12 1.92 -16.17
C SER A 71 14.50 0.63 -16.92
N LYS A 72 13.79 0.32 -18.01
CA LYS A 72 14.03 -0.89 -18.82
C LYS A 72 15.46 -0.95 -19.35
N ASP A 73 15.91 0.13 -20.00
CA ASP A 73 17.23 0.19 -20.63
C ASP A 73 18.34 0.05 -19.55
N PHE A 74 18.11 0.65 -18.39
CA PHE A 74 19.06 0.54 -17.28
C PHE A 74 19.12 -0.88 -16.70
N VAL A 75 18.00 -1.57 -16.56
CA VAL A 75 17.96 -2.98 -16.16
C VAL A 75 18.75 -3.86 -17.14
N GLU A 76 18.63 -3.60 -18.45
CA GLU A 76 19.42 -4.30 -19.47
C GLU A 76 20.93 -4.02 -19.33
N VAL A 77 21.32 -2.77 -19.03
CA VAL A 77 22.71 -2.41 -18.74
C VAL A 77 23.24 -3.17 -17.53
N LEU A 78 22.50 -3.24 -16.43
CA LEU A 78 22.92 -4.00 -15.26
C LEU A 78 23.12 -5.48 -15.57
N ASN A 79 22.22 -6.09 -16.34
CA ASN A 79 22.35 -7.47 -16.78
C ASN A 79 23.60 -7.68 -17.67
N MET A 80 23.94 -6.74 -18.56
CA MET A 80 25.16 -6.79 -19.38
C MET A 80 26.43 -6.68 -18.53
N LEU A 81 26.39 -5.96 -17.40
CA LEU A 81 27.49 -5.90 -16.43
C LEU A 81 27.60 -7.17 -15.57
N GLY A 82 26.76 -8.18 -15.78
CA GLY A 82 26.74 -9.41 -15.01
C GLY A 82 26.03 -9.32 -13.65
N ILE A 83 25.35 -8.21 -13.38
CA ILE A 83 24.56 -8.01 -12.17
C ILE A 83 23.21 -8.71 -12.34
N VAL A 84 22.82 -9.54 -11.38
CA VAL A 84 21.54 -10.22 -11.38
C VAL A 84 20.44 -9.25 -10.97
N THR A 85 19.52 -8.94 -11.87
CA THR A 85 18.37 -8.08 -11.59
C THR A 85 17.15 -8.90 -11.19
N ILE A 86 16.51 -8.55 -10.09
CA ILE A 86 15.27 -9.14 -9.59
C ILE A 86 14.24 -8.04 -9.47
N MET A 87 13.21 -8.11 -10.29
CA MET A 87 12.06 -7.20 -10.21
C MET A 87 10.99 -7.83 -9.31
N ASP A 88 10.54 -7.13 -8.29
CA ASP A 88 9.37 -7.53 -7.51
C ASP A 88 8.11 -6.84 -8.04
N LEU A 89 7.02 -7.61 -8.11
CA LEU A 89 5.74 -7.12 -8.61
C LEU A 89 4.59 -7.72 -7.80
N ASP A 90 3.95 -6.90 -6.99
CA ASP A 90 2.88 -7.31 -6.07
C ASP A 90 1.47 -7.05 -6.63
N ASP A 91 1.31 -6.03 -7.46
CA ASP A 91 0.05 -5.64 -8.10
C ASP A 91 0.08 -5.84 -9.62
N TYR A 92 -1.06 -6.23 -10.17
CA TYR A 92 -1.24 -6.29 -11.61
C TYR A 92 -1.02 -4.92 -12.24
N TRP A 93 -0.30 -4.87 -13.36
CA TRP A 93 0.13 -3.63 -14.00
C TRP A 93 -1.00 -2.74 -14.54
N LEU A 94 -2.20 -3.30 -14.73
CA LEU A 94 -3.35 -2.57 -15.23
C LEU A 94 -4.53 -2.70 -14.27
N PRO A 95 -4.83 -1.66 -13.47
CA PRO A 95 -6.01 -1.63 -12.62
C PRO A 95 -7.29 -1.49 -13.44
N THR A 96 -8.44 -1.62 -12.79
CA THR A 96 -9.74 -1.39 -13.43
C THR A 96 -9.97 0.07 -13.73
N LYS A 97 -10.94 0.38 -14.61
CA LYS A 97 -11.27 1.76 -15.00
C LYS A 97 -11.75 2.61 -13.82
N GLU A 98 -12.32 1.98 -12.81
CA GLU A 98 -12.80 2.62 -11.59
C GLU A 98 -11.68 2.97 -10.59
N HIS A 99 -10.48 2.44 -10.82
CA HIS A 99 -9.35 2.71 -9.93
C HIS A 99 -8.84 4.16 -10.12
N PRO A 100 -8.61 4.92 -9.04
CA PRO A 100 -8.23 6.34 -9.14
C PRO A 100 -7.02 6.64 -10.01
N ILE A 101 -6.05 5.72 -10.06
CA ILE A 101 -4.82 5.91 -10.87
C ILE A 101 -4.95 5.40 -12.31
N TYR A 102 -6.07 4.78 -12.70
CA TYR A 102 -6.24 4.24 -14.06
C TYR A 102 -5.99 5.27 -15.16
N PRO A 103 -6.55 6.51 -15.10
CA PRO A 103 -6.31 7.51 -16.14
C PRO A 103 -4.82 7.85 -16.30
N ILE A 104 -4.10 7.96 -15.18
CA ILE A 104 -2.66 8.25 -15.15
C ILE A 104 -1.87 7.11 -15.79
N ILE A 105 -2.20 5.85 -15.43
CA ILE A 105 -1.54 4.66 -15.99
C ILE A 105 -1.70 4.59 -17.51
N ILE A 106 -2.91 4.87 -18.03
CA ILE A 106 -3.16 4.84 -19.47
C ILE A 106 -2.47 6.03 -20.17
N GLN A 107 -2.64 7.24 -19.64
CA GLN A 107 -2.07 8.46 -20.25
C GLN A 107 -0.55 8.37 -20.39
N HIS A 108 0.15 7.86 -19.37
CA HIS A 108 1.61 7.74 -19.34
C HIS A 108 2.12 6.35 -19.73
N LYS A 109 1.24 5.46 -20.19
CA LYS A 109 1.57 4.07 -20.60
C LYS A 109 2.38 3.30 -19.57
N ILE A 110 2.13 3.57 -18.27
CA ILE A 110 2.90 2.99 -17.16
C ILE A 110 2.83 1.46 -17.20
N HIS A 111 1.67 0.88 -17.53
CA HIS A 111 1.48 -0.56 -17.66
C HIS A 111 2.40 -1.18 -18.73
N GLU A 112 2.61 -0.50 -19.89
CA GLU A 112 3.53 -0.97 -20.93
C GLU A 112 4.98 -0.95 -20.44
N LYS A 113 5.35 0.09 -19.69
CA LYS A 113 6.69 0.27 -19.10
C LYS A 113 6.98 -0.77 -18.01
N ILE A 114 5.98 -1.09 -17.17
CA ILE A 114 6.10 -2.19 -16.20
C ILE A 114 6.32 -3.52 -16.93
N ILE A 115 5.53 -3.80 -17.97
CA ILE A 115 5.69 -5.01 -18.79
C ILE A 115 7.10 -5.06 -19.44
N ALA A 116 7.62 -3.93 -19.87
CA ALA A 116 8.97 -3.85 -20.42
C ALA A 116 10.03 -4.21 -19.36
N ASN A 117 9.89 -3.73 -18.14
CA ASN A 117 10.76 -4.11 -17.02
C ASN A 117 10.66 -5.60 -16.67
N VAL A 118 9.45 -6.17 -16.67
CA VAL A 118 9.24 -7.62 -16.49
C VAL A 118 10.05 -8.43 -17.51
N LYS A 119 10.04 -8.01 -18.77
CA LYS A 119 10.81 -8.68 -19.85
C LYS A 119 12.31 -8.50 -19.71
N ALA A 120 12.76 -7.35 -19.24
CA ALA A 120 14.18 -7.02 -19.12
C ALA A 120 14.84 -7.64 -17.87
N ALA A 121 14.10 -7.76 -16.77
CA ALA A 121 14.64 -8.31 -15.53
C ALA A 121 15.09 -9.78 -15.68
N LYS A 122 16.20 -10.13 -15.03
CA LYS A 122 16.70 -11.51 -15.03
C LYS A 122 15.74 -12.46 -14.34
N TYR A 123 15.17 -12.04 -13.21
CA TYR A 123 14.15 -12.74 -12.45
C TYR A 123 13.01 -11.79 -12.07
N VAL A 124 11.84 -12.35 -11.88
CA VAL A 124 10.68 -11.62 -11.35
C VAL A 124 10.14 -12.35 -10.13
N SER A 125 9.97 -11.66 -9.02
CA SER A 125 9.24 -12.15 -7.86
C SER A 125 7.83 -11.57 -7.82
N THR A 126 6.88 -12.37 -7.36
CA THR A 126 5.46 -11.94 -7.26
C THR A 126 4.75 -12.62 -6.09
N THR A 127 3.50 -12.26 -5.85
CA THR A 127 2.75 -12.62 -4.64
C THR A 127 2.00 -13.94 -4.72
N THR A 128 1.47 -14.31 -5.89
CA THR A 128 0.58 -15.46 -6.06
C THR A 128 0.96 -16.30 -7.28
N THR A 129 0.58 -17.57 -7.27
CA THR A 129 0.77 -18.47 -8.43
C THR A 129 0.00 -17.98 -9.65
N LEU A 130 -1.22 -17.48 -9.46
CA LEU A 130 -2.02 -16.94 -10.56
C LEU A 130 -1.31 -15.76 -11.25
N PHE A 131 -0.67 -14.89 -10.47
CA PHE A 131 0.09 -13.77 -11.04
C PHE A 131 1.40 -14.23 -11.68
N ALA A 132 2.05 -15.23 -11.09
CA ALA A 132 3.24 -15.85 -11.69
C ALA A 132 2.92 -16.47 -13.06
N ASP A 133 1.77 -17.11 -13.24
CA ASP A 133 1.32 -17.65 -14.52
C ASP A 133 1.16 -16.55 -15.58
N GLU A 134 0.62 -15.39 -15.21
CA GLU A 134 0.52 -14.24 -16.13
C GLU A 134 1.91 -13.68 -16.49
N ILE A 135 2.78 -13.49 -15.50
CA ILE A 135 4.14 -13.00 -15.70
C ILE A 135 4.95 -13.97 -16.54
N SER A 136 4.76 -15.28 -16.36
CA SER A 136 5.53 -16.34 -17.06
C SER A 136 5.31 -16.35 -18.59
N LYS A 137 4.27 -15.68 -19.07
CA LYS A 137 4.05 -15.44 -20.50
C LYS A 137 5.11 -14.50 -21.10
N MET A 138 5.77 -13.70 -20.27
CA MET A 138 6.74 -12.67 -20.66
C MET A 138 8.15 -12.90 -20.13
N ASN A 139 8.28 -13.50 -18.93
CA ASN A 139 9.55 -13.84 -18.29
C ASN A 139 9.44 -15.23 -17.68
N LYS A 140 10.32 -16.15 -18.08
CA LYS A 140 10.29 -17.55 -17.61
C LYS A 140 10.89 -17.75 -16.22
N ASN A 141 11.64 -16.78 -15.72
CA ASN A 141 12.32 -16.85 -14.44
C ASN A 141 11.46 -16.16 -13.36
N VAL A 142 10.31 -16.74 -13.04
CA VAL A 142 9.36 -16.19 -12.06
C VAL A 142 9.39 -17.01 -10.78
N VAL A 143 9.38 -16.32 -9.63
CA VAL A 143 9.34 -16.93 -8.30
C VAL A 143 8.18 -16.31 -7.50
N VAL A 144 7.42 -17.15 -6.80
CA VAL A 144 6.34 -16.70 -5.92
C VAL A 144 6.89 -16.48 -4.51
N PHE A 145 6.82 -15.22 -4.06
CA PHE A 145 7.03 -14.83 -2.67
C PHE A 145 5.72 -14.25 -2.14
N PRO A 146 4.91 -15.02 -1.41
CA PRO A 146 3.66 -14.53 -0.84
C PRO A 146 3.88 -13.32 0.05
N ASN A 147 2.87 -12.47 0.16
CA ASN A 147 2.91 -11.41 1.15
C ASN A 147 3.07 -12.00 2.55
N ALA A 148 4.05 -11.51 3.28
CA ALA A 148 4.37 -11.98 4.61
C ALA A 148 4.62 -10.80 5.57
N ILE A 149 4.40 -11.05 6.84
CA ILE A 149 4.70 -10.13 7.93
C ILE A 149 5.65 -10.83 8.92
N ASN A 150 6.43 -10.04 9.63
CA ASN A 150 7.14 -10.55 10.79
C ASN A 150 6.21 -10.57 12.00
N PRO A 151 5.72 -11.74 12.47
CA PRO A 151 4.77 -11.81 13.57
C PRO A 151 5.35 -11.35 14.91
N LYS A 152 6.67 -11.17 15.02
CA LYS A 152 7.36 -10.66 16.21
C LYS A 152 7.48 -9.14 16.21
N GLU A 153 7.08 -8.47 15.14
CA GLU A 153 7.07 -7.01 15.11
C GLU A 153 6.00 -6.48 16.07
N PRO A 154 6.31 -5.50 16.95
CA PRO A 154 5.41 -5.06 18.02
C PRO A 154 4.00 -4.69 17.57
N GLN A 155 3.86 -4.14 16.36
CA GLN A 155 2.53 -3.77 15.84
C GLN A 155 1.59 -4.97 15.60
N PHE A 156 2.11 -6.18 15.43
CA PHE A 156 1.33 -7.41 15.25
C PHE A 156 1.12 -8.20 16.54
N CYS A 157 1.69 -7.72 17.65
CA CYS A 157 1.62 -8.39 18.95
C CYS A 157 0.65 -7.71 19.92
N GLU A 158 -0.05 -6.66 19.49
CA GLU A 158 -0.99 -5.94 20.36
C GLU A 158 -2.17 -6.88 20.73
N PRO A 159 -2.48 -7.03 22.01
CA PRO A 159 -3.65 -7.79 22.42
C PRO A 159 -4.94 -7.10 21.96
N THR A 160 -5.96 -7.89 21.69
CA THR A 160 -7.29 -7.34 21.42
C THR A 160 -7.80 -6.60 22.64
N ILE A 161 -8.27 -5.36 22.44
CA ILE A 161 -8.86 -4.55 23.50
C ILE A 161 -10.22 -5.16 23.85
N GLU A 162 -10.47 -5.44 25.11
CA GLU A 162 -11.74 -5.99 25.56
C GLU A 162 -12.91 -5.01 25.31
N SER A 163 -14.05 -5.55 24.92
CA SER A 163 -15.28 -4.81 24.69
C SER A 163 -16.50 -5.71 24.98
N ASN A 164 -17.56 -5.10 25.47
CA ASN A 164 -18.87 -5.75 25.60
C ASN A 164 -19.69 -5.71 24.31
N LYS A 165 -19.18 -5.10 23.24
CA LYS A 165 -19.81 -5.03 21.92
C LYS A 165 -18.97 -5.78 20.90
N LEU A 166 -19.64 -6.41 19.93
CA LEU A 166 -18.96 -6.94 18.73
C LEU A 166 -18.45 -5.77 17.88
N ARG A 167 -17.17 -5.76 17.62
CA ARG A 167 -16.53 -4.72 16.81
C ARG A 167 -16.15 -5.27 15.46
N VAL A 168 -16.72 -4.68 14.43
CA VAL A 168 -16.48 -5.03 13.04
C VAL A 168 -15.68 -3.91 12.40
N GLY A 169 -14.54 -4.20 11.82
CA GLY A 169 -13.65 -3.19 11.28
C GLY A 169 -13.25 -3.42 9.82
N TRP A 170 -13.00 -2.32 9.13
CA TRP A 170 -12.30 -2.31 7.85
C TRP A 170 -11.08 -1.40 7.94
N LEU A 171 -9.94 -1.90 7.50
CA LEU A 171 -8.69 -1.16 7.41
C LEU A 171 -8.14 -1.27 5.98
N GLY A 172 -7.93 -0.15 5.33
CA GLY A 172 -7.41 -0.17 3.97
C GLY A 172 -7.02 1.19 3.41
N GLY A 173 -6.66 1.20 2.13
CA GLY A 173 -6.22 2.38 1.41
C GLY A 173 -7.34 3.11 0.67
N SER A 174 -7.03 4.28 0.13
CA SER A 174 -7.98 5.14 -0.60
C SER A 174 -8.35 4.62 -2.00
N SER A 175 -7.75 3.53 -2.45
CA SER A 175 -8.00 2.94 -3.78
C SER A 175 -9.14 1.91 -3.83
N HIS A 176 -9.80 1.67 -2.70
CA HIS A 176 -10.80 0.59 -2.54
C HIS A 176 -12.27 1.04 -2.64
N LEU A 177 -12.54 2.18 -3.29
CA LEU A 177 -13.93 2.67 -3.38
C LEU A 177 -14.90 1.63 -3.96
N HIS A 178 -14.48 0.94 -5.02
CA HIS A 178 -15.31 -0.08 -5.68
C HIS A 178 -15.50 -1.35 -4.83
N ASP A 179 -14.60 -1.62 -3.90
CA ASP A 179 -14.71 -2.72 -2.95
C ASP A 179 -15.62 -2.34 -1.77
N ILE A 180 -15.50 -1.11 -1.28
CA ILE A 180 -16.34 -0.56 -0.19
C ILE A 180 -17.83 -0.52 -0.55
N MET A 181 -18.19 -0.43 -1.84
CA MET A 181 -19.58 -0.52 -2.28
C MET A 181 -20.32 -1.80 -1.82
N PHE A 182 -19.58 -2.87 -1.53
CA PHE A 182 -20.18 -4.08 -0.92
C PHE A 182 -20.63 -3.88 0.53
N LEU A 183 -20.22 -2.79 1.18
CA LEU A 183 -20.61 -2.44 2.53
C LEU A 183 -21.74 -1.40 2.57
N GLU A 184 -22.35 -1.10 1.43
CA GLU A 184 -23.48 -0.18 1.37
C GLU A 184 -24.62 -0.68 2.27
N GLY A 185 -25.15 0.22 3.11
CA GLY A 185 -26.21 -0.09 4.06
C GLY A 185 -25.76 -0.76 5.36
N LEU A 186 -24.48 -1.13 5.50
CA LEU A 186 -23.96 -1.74 6.73
C LEU A 186 -24.24 -0.84 7.95
N GLY A 187 -24.07 0.48 7.81
CA GLY A 187 -24.30 1.43 8.89
C GLY A 187 -25.72 1.39 9.46
N HIS A 188 -26.73 1.16 8.61
CA HIS A 188 -28.11 1.02 9.08
C HIS A 188 -28.29 -0.22 9.96
N HIS A 189 -27.67 -1.36 9.58
CA HIS A 189 -27.67 -2.54 10.41
C HIS A 189 -26.92 -2.33 11.72
N MET A 190 -25.77 -1.68 11.67
CA MET A 190 -24.98 -1.39 12.86
C MET A 190 -25.71 -0.42 13.81
N GLU A 191 -26.43 0.57 13.27
CA GLU A 191 -27.23 1.50 14.07
C GLU A 191 -28.38 0.79 14.79
N SER A 192 -29.08 -0.13 14.12
CA SER A 192 -30.15 -0.92 14.72
C SER A 192 -29.63 -1.87 15.81
N HIS A 193 -28.36 -2.22 15.80
CA HIS A 193 -27.68 -3.09 16.80
C HIS A 193 -26.66 -2.32 17.65
N LYS A 194 -26.79 -1.02 17.78
CA LYS A 194 -25.82 -0.13 18.46
C LYS A 194 -25.47 -0.49 19.89
N ASN A 195 -26.34 -1.24 20.57
CA ASN A 195 -26.08 -1.72 21.91
C ASN A 195 -25.11 -2.92 21.94
N ASP A 196 -25.08 -3.70 20.88
CA ASP A 196 -24.37 -4.97 20.81
C ASP A 196 -23.19 -4.97 19.83
N ALA A 197 -23.17 -3.99 18.88
CA ALA A 197 -22.17 -3.94 17.83
C ALA A 197 -21.70 -2.53 17.49
N GLN A 198 -20.45 -2.45 16.99
CA GLN A 198 -19.84 -1.20 16.50
C GLN A 198 -19.08 -1.46 15.21
N PHE A 199 -19.04 -0.47 14.32
CA PHE A 199 -18.23 -0.50 13.10
C PHE A 199 -17.06 0.48 13.19
N TYR A 200 -15.89 0.04 12.74
CA TYR A 200 -14.65 0.81 12.70
C TYR A 200 -14.18 0.99 11.27
N LEU A 201 -14.16 2.23 10.79
CA LEU A 201 -13.53 2.60 9.52
C LEU A 201 -12.12 3.12 9.81
N CYS A 202 -11.10 2.32 9.48
CA CYS A 202 -9.70 2.65 9.73
C CYS A 202 -9.02 3.15 8.46
N GLY A 203 -8.35 4.31 8.53
CA GLY A 203 -7.54 4.80 7.45
C GLY A 203 -7.82 6.23 6.98
N PHE A 204 -8.72 6.97 7.62
CA PHE A 204 -8.98 8.36 7.28
C PHE A 204 -7.72 9.22 7.40
N ASP A 205 -7.40 9.97 6.35
CA ASP A 205 -6.24 10.87 6.32
C ASP A 205 -6.65 12.24 5.73
N ILE A 206 -6.36 13.30 6.49
CA ILE A 206 -6.64 14.68 6.13
C ILE A 206 -5.45 15.39 5.44
N ARG A 207 -4.31 14.71 5.35
CA ARG A 207 -3.07 15.27 4.80
C ARG A 207 -3.07 15.20 3.28
N GLY A 208 -4.03 15.82 2.66
CA GLY A 208 -4.13 15.90 1.22
C GLY A 208 -4.15 17.34 0.74
N ALA A 209 -3.85 17.56 -0.53
CA ALA A 209 -3.97 18.83 -1.20
C ALA A 209 -4.67 18.66 -2.54
N VAL A 210 -5.50 19.62 -2.87
CA VAL A 210 -6.12 19.77 -4.18
C VAL A 210 -5.38 20.88 -4.93
N THR A 211 -5.05 20.63 -6.20
CA THR A 211 -4.56 21.67 -7.10
C THR A 211 -5.78 22.26 -7.83
N GLU A 212 -6.06 23.50 -7.58
CA GLU A 212 -7.07 24.27 -8.31
C GLU A 212 -6.40 24.99 -9.47
N ILE A 213 -7.02 24.89 -10.64
CA ILE A 213 -6.55 25.60 -11.85
C ILE A 213 -7.56 26.69 -12.13
N ASN A 214 -7.12 27.94 -12.10
CA ASN A 214 -7.94 29.05 -12.55
C ASN A 214 -8.16 28.90 -14.07
N LYS A 215 -9.40 28.73 -14.46
CA LYS A 215 -9.76 28.47 -15.87
C LYS A 215 -9.46 29.64 -16.80
N ASP A 216 -9.43 30.85 -16.26
CA ASP A 216 -9.21 32.08 -17.06
C ASP A 216 -7.72 32.43 -17.19
N THR A 217 -6.94 32.19 -16.13
CA THR A 217 -5.51 32.55 -16.09
C THR A 217 -4.57 31.35 -16.24
N GLY A 218 -5.05 30.12 -16.08
CA GLY A 218 -4.23 28.91 -16.04
C GLY A 218 -3.37 28.76 -14.77
N GLU A 219 -3.50 29.69 -13.83
CA GLU A 219 -2.75 29.69 -12.58
C GLU A 219 -3.13 28.47 -11.72
N GLN A 220 -2.11 27.79 -11.18
CA GLN A 220 -2.28 26.66 -10.29
C GLN A 220 -2.06 27.06 -8.85
N THR A 221 -3.04 26.84 -8.02
CA THR A 221 -2.94 27.03 -6.57
C THR A 221 -3.16 25.71 -5.83
N LYS A 222 -2.38 25.45 -4.78
CA LYS A 222 -2.56 24.28 -3.92
C LYS A 222 -3.26 24.70 -2.63
N ARG A 223 -4.33 24.01 -2.29
CA ARG A 223 -4.96 24.14 -0.98
C ARG A 223 -5.13 22.77 -0.30
N PRO A 224 -5.24 22.70 1.02
CA PRO A 224 -5.62 21.48 1.71
C PRO A 224 -6.96 20.95 1.19
N ILE A 225 -7.06 19.64 1.06
CA ILE A 225 -8.32 18.96 0.73
C ILE A 225 -9.30 19.15 1.90
N LYS A 226 -10.54 19.47 1.59
CA LYS A 226 -11.60 19.50 2.62
C LYS A 226 -12.04 18.07 2.95
N PRO A 227 -12.53 17.81 4.18
CA PRO A 227 -12.92 16.46 4.59
C PRO A 227 -13.90 15.77 3.64
N HIS A 228 -14.93 16.49 3.19
CA HIS A 228 -15.95 15.97 2.28
C HIS A 228 -15.48 15.76 0.83
N GLU A 229 -14.30 16.25 0.47
CA GLU A 229 -13.67 16.04 -0.83
C GLU A 229 -12.80 14.78 -0.85
N THR A 230 -12.57 14.16 0.30
CA THR A 230 -11.73 12.97 0.41
C THR A 230 -12.49 11.71 -0.05
N VAL A 231 -11.75 10.72 -0.52
CA VAL A 231 -12.34 9.41 -0.81
C VAL A 231 -12.92 8.75 0.46
N TRP A 232 -12.35 9.06 1.62
CA TRP A 232 -12.82 8.59 2.92
C TRP A 232 -14.20 9.11 3.28
N ALA A 233 -14.52 10.36 2.92
CA ALA A 233 -15.86 10.89 3.05
C ALA A 233 -16.86 10.07 2.25
N ARG A 234 -16.49 9.66 1.04
CA ARG A 234 -17.34 8.79 0.22
C ARG A 234 -17.48 7.39 0.83
N TYR A 235 -16.43 6.83 1.40
CA TYR A 235 -16.51 5.56 2.13
C TYR A 235 -17.47 5.66 3.32
N GLU A 236 -17.33 6.71 4.09
CA GLU A 236 -18.18 6.96 5.26
C GLU A 236 -19.65 7.14 4.86
N GLU A 237 -19.90 7.87 3.79
CA GLU A 237 -21.26 8.04 3.23
C GLU A 237 -21.88 6.69 2.83
N ILE A 238 -21.14 5.84 2.11
CA ILE A 238 -21.57 4.51 1.68
C ILE A 238 -21.93 3.65 2.90
N ILE A 239 -21.05 3.62 3.89
CA ILE A 239 -21.20 2.77 5.07
C ILE A 239 -22.31 3.27 5.98
N THR A 240 -22.36 4.56 6.26
CA THR A 240 -23.28 5.15 7.26
C THR A 240 -24.56 5.69 6.65
N ASN A 241 -24.62 5.84 5.34
CA ASN A 241 -25.69 6.56 4.62
C ASN A 241 -25.92 7.98 5.19
N ASN A 242 -24.87 8.63 5.72
CA ASN A 242 -24.96 9.92 6.37
C ASN A 242 -23.79 10.84 5.98
N TYR A 243 -23.97 11.58 4.89
CA TYR A 243 -22.98 12.52 4.41
C TYR A 243 -22.59 13.62 5.42
N LYS A 244 -23.56 14.10 6.23
CA LYS A 244 -23.34 15.17 7.21
C LYS A 244 -22.40 14.75 8.35
N LEU A 245 -22.21 13.46 8.57
CA LEU A 245 -21.34 12.94 9.62
C LEU A 245 -19.89 13.39 9.41
N VAL A 246 -19.42 13.38 8.17
CA VAL A 246 -18.05 13.80 7.84
C VAL A 246 -17.81 15.27 8.14
N ASP A 247 -18.74 16.15 7.73
CA ASP A 247 -18.59 17.59 7.91
C ASP A 247 -18.71 18.02 9.37
N SER A 248 -19.64 17.42 10.12
CA SER A 248 -19.97 17.83 11.48
C SER A 248 -18.93 17.41 12.51
N SER A 249 -18.29 16.26 12.32
CA SER A 249 -17.41 15.66 13.34
C SER A 249 -15.94 15.83 13.06
N TYR A 250 -15.55 16.34 11.91
CA TYR A 250 -14.16 16.36 11.45
C TYR A 250 -13.16 16.97 12.45
N LYS A 251 -13.37 18.20 12.90
CA LYS A 251 -12.48 18.85 13.88
C LYS A 251 -12.53 18.19 15.25
N THR A 252 -13.73 17.78 15.63
CA THR A 252 -13.98 17.13 16.93
C THR A 252 -13.33 15.76 16.97
N ASP A 253 -13.36 15.02 15.86
CA ASP A 253 -12.76 13.69 15.77
C ASP A 253 -11.24 13.73 15.82
N LEU A 254 -10.60 14.74 15.23
CA LEU A 254 -9.14 14.89 15.33
C LEU A 254 -8.70 15.08 16.80
N MET A 255 -9.44 15.87 17.57
CA MET A 255 -9.18 16.07 18.99
C MET A 255 -9.48 14.81 19.81
N LYS A 256 -10.62 14.18 19.56
CA LYS A 256 -11.04 12.93 20.22
C LYS A 256 -10.11 11.77 19.89
N TRP A 257 -9.61 11.72 18.67
CA TRP A 257 -8.63 10.72 18.27
C TRP A 257 -7.35 10.81 19.08
N LYS A 258 -6.84 12.03 19.25
CA LYS A 258 -5.64 12.28 20.05
C LYS A 258 -5.88 11.89 21.52
N GLU A 259 -7.04 12.25 22.06
CA GLU A 259 -7.47 11.87 23.40
C GLU A 259 -7.63 10.35 23.52
N PHE A 260 -8.20 9.70 22.51
CA PHE A 260 -8.34 8.24 22.47
C PHE A 260 -6.98 7.52 22.46
N GLU A 261 -6.02 7.98 21.68
CA GLU A 261 -4.65 7.44 21.68
C GLU A 261 -4.02 7.52 23.08
N ASP A 262 -4.30 8.62 23.78
CA ASP A 262 -3.75 8.87 25.11
C ASP A 262 -4.48 8.07 26.21
N THR A 263 -5.80 7.90 26.08
CA THR A 263 -6.65 7.32 27.15
C THR A 263 -7.17 5.92 26.86
N SER A 264 -7.07 5.45 25.61
CA SER A 264 -7.63 4.17 25.14
C SER A 264 -9.14 4.00 25.38
N THR A 265 -9.88 5.11 25.47
CA THR A 265 -11.34 5.10 25.63
C THR A 265 -12.07 5.09 24.31
N TRP A 266 -13.24 4.42 24.27
CA TRP A 266 -14.05 4.27 23.07
C TRP A 266 -15.39 4.96 23.24
N SER A 267 -15.84 5.62 22.17
CA SER A 267 -17.19 6.17 22.11
C SER A 267 -18.22 5.03 22.08
N ASP A 268 -19.41 5.28 22.64
CA ASP A 268 -20.55 4.36 22.56
C ASP A 268 -21.29 4.40 21.20
N SER A 269 -20.82 5.23 20.27
CA SER A 269 -21.40 5.30 18.94
C SER A 269 -21.27 3.96 18.20
N TYR A 270 -22.27 3.61 17.40
CA TYR A 270 -22.25 2.43 16.54
C TYR A 270 -21.18 2.52 15.42
N TYR A 271 -20.68 3.70 15.14
CA TYR A 271 -19.67 3.98 14.11
C TYR A 271 -18.49 4.73 14.70
N GLN A 272 -17.30 4.27 14.38
CA GLN A 272 -16.04 4.86 14.80
C GLN A 272 -15.14 5.11 13.58
N ARG A 273 -14.61 6.32 13.48
CA ARG A 273 -13.57 6.68 12.52
C ARG A 273 -12.21 6.55 13.20
N VAL A 274 -11.30 5.82 12.56
CA VAL A 274 -9.95 5.60 13.07
C VAL A 274 -8.94 6.09 12.05
N TRP A 275 -8.06 6.98 12.49
CA TRP A 275 -7.09 7.64 11.63
C TRP A 275 -6.02 6.70 11.09
N THR A 276 -5.41 7.10 9.95
CA THR A 276 -4.24 6.46 9.38
C THR A 276 -3.07 6.51 10.37
N ARG A 277 -2.42 5.38 10.53
CA ARG A 277 -1.16 5.24 11.28
C ARG A 277 0.01 5.04 10.33
N PRO A 278 1.24 5.38 10.76
CA PRO A 278 2.46 5.01 10.04
C PRO A 278 2.53 3.51 9.78
N VAL A 279 3.24 3.12 8.72
CA VAL A 279 3.43 1.71 8.33
C VAL A 279 4.02 0.82 9.44
N THR A 280 4.73 1.41 10.38
CA THR A 280 5.32 0.72 11.54
C THR A 280 4.36 0.48 12.69
N SER A 281 3.13 1.00 12.60
CA SER A 281 2.13 0.91 13.69
C SER A 281 0.68 0.74 13.22
N TYR A 282 0.43 0.68 11.90
CA TYR A 282 -0.95 0.60 11.39
C TYR A 282 -1.69 -0.65 11.86
N ALA A 283 -0.96 -1.76 12.02
CA ALA A 283 -1.55 -3.03 12.42
C ALA A 283 -2.08 -3.03 13.86
N LYS A 284 -1.64 -2.10 14.70
CA LYS A 284 -2.23 -1.89 16.04
C LYS A 284 -3.73 -1.58 16.00
N ASN A 285 -4.23 -1.09 14.87
CA ASN A 285 -5.67 -0.88 14.70
C ASN A 285 -6.48 -2.18 14.73
N TYR A 286 -5.88 -3.32 14.38
CA TYR A 286 -6.56 -4.62 14.44
C TYR A 286 -6.91 -5.05 15.88
N SER A 287 -6.21 -4.55 16.90
CA SER A 287 -6.56 -4.80 18.29
C SER A 287 -7.92 -4.19 18.70
N LYS A 288 -8.45 -3.31 17.87
CA LYS A 288 -9.67 -2.53 18.13
C LYS A 288 -10.94 -3.18 17.61
N PHE A 289 -10.87 -4.30 16.90
CA PHE A 289 -12.04 -4.99 16.41
C PHE A 289 -11.88 -6.50 16.42
N ASP A 290 -13.01 -7.18 16.52
CA ASP A 290 -13.10 -8.63 16.69
C ASP A 290 -13.22 -9.32 15.32
N VAL A 291 -13.80 -8.61 14.32
CA VAL A 291 -13.97 -9.09 12.95
C VAL A 291 -13.42 -8.07 11.97
N SER A 292 -12.48 -8.49 11.11
CA SER A 292 -11.98 -7.67 10.01
C SER A 292 -12.72 -8.01 8.72
N LEU A 293 -13.24 -6.98 8.05
CA LEU A 293 -13.86 -7.13 6.74
C LEU A 293 -12.83 -6.88 5.64
N ALA A 294 -12.86 -7.70 4.62
CA ALA A 294 -12.06 -7.56 3.40
C ALA A 294 -12.96 -7.70 2.17
N PRO A 295 -13.85 -6.72 1.91
CA PRO A 295 -14.65 -6.73 0.70
C PRO A 295 -13.74 -6.59 -0.51
N ILE A 296 -13.84 -7.51 -1.45
CA ILE A 296 -12.99 -7.55 -2.64
C ILE A 296 -13.85 -7.86 -3.85
N LYS A 297 -13.89 -6.93 -4.80
CA LYS A 297 -14.59 -7.13 -6.07
C LYS A 297 -13.81 -8.11 -6.95
N ASN A 298 -14.54 -9.07 -7.55
CA ASN A 298 -13.94 -10.06 -8.43
C ASN A 298 -13.56 -9.46 -9.79
N HIS A 299 -12.31 -9.03 -9.92
CA HIS A 299 -11.71 -8.62 -11.19
C HIS A 299 -10.20 -8.96 -11.20
N MET A 300 -9.57 -8.92 -12.38
CA MET A 300 -8.19 -9.40 -12.58
C MET A 300 -7.21 -8.74 -11.60
N PHE A 301 -7.26 -7.42 -11.44
CA PHE A 301 -6.36 -6.69 -10.53
C PHE A 301 -6.42 -7.22 -9.09
N ASN A 302 -7.61 -7.49 -8.55
CA ASN A 302 -7.78 -8.03 -7.19
C ASN A 302 -7.47 -9.52 -7.09
N ARG A 303 -7.61 -10.28 -8.18
CA ARG A 303 -7.32 -11.73 -8.19
C ARG A 303 -5.82 -12.03 -8.18
N MET A 304 -4.98 -11.06 -8.58
CA MET A 304 -3.52 -11.21 -8.64
C MET A 304 -2.80 -10.92 -7.32
N LYS A 305 -3.53 -10.33 -6.35
CA LYS A 305 -2.99 -9.97 -5.03
C LYS A 305 -2.78 -11.15 -4.09
#